data_2cbd82a82e4bc0346c4b5b18507ed3e7
#
_entry.id   2cbd82a82e4bc0346c4b5b18507ed3e7
#
_cell.length_a   1.000
_cell.length_b   1.000
_cell.length_c   1.000
_cell.angle_alpha   90.00
_cell.angle_beta   90.00
_cell.angle_gamma   90.00
#
_symmetry.space_group_name_H-M   'P 1'
#
loop_
_entity.id
_entity.type
_entity.pdbx_description
1 polymer ?
#
loop_
_entity_poly.entity_id
_entity_poly.type
_entity_poly.pdbx_seq_one_letter_code
_entity_poly.pdbx_strand_id
1 'polypeptide(L)'
;MTPAVPRRAVWIALLFVGMSLTAPPAEARSVGTVPYPIADVWPSAVRFLRIDRNCVIREKDEAAGYILFDYPEGQKLHKGSLELIRTSDADGRDITRVAASLPDLPHYIEQLLIDKLSTRLREDHGSPAPPPPRKPAPEPDAGTSR
;
A
#
# COMPACT_ATOMS: atom_id res chain seq x y z
N MET A 1 -58.54 -9.58 48.79
CA MET A 1 -58.26 -8.46 47.87
C MET A 1 -56.82 -8.59 47.42
N THR A 2 -56.57 -9.23 46.29
CA THR A 2 -55.25 -9.39 45.68
C THR A 2 -55.21 -8.59 44.38
N PRO A 3 -54.29 -7.63 44.18
CA PRO A 3 -54.17 -6.95 42.92
C PRO A 3 -53.34 -7.80 41.94
N ALA A 4 -53.93 -7.97 40.77
CA ALA A 4 -53.32 -8.65 39.63
C ALA A 4 -52.20 -7.80 39.03
N VAL A 5 -51.00 -8.39 38.86
CA VAL A 5 -49.86 -7.77 38.17
C VAL A 5 -50.06 -8.04 36.67
N PRO A 6 -49.97 -7.05 35.76
CA PRO A 6 -50.09 -7.29 34.33
C PRO A 6 -48.82 -7.88 33.72
N ARG A 7 -48.94 -9.07 33.17
CA ARG A 7 -47.90 -9.89 32.51
C ARG A 7 -47.51 -9.39 31.10
N ARG A 8 -47.39 -8.11 30.85
CA ARG A 8 -47.16 -7.58 29.48
C ARG A 8 -45.89 -6.77 29.29
N ALA A 9 -44.91 -6.86 30.22
CA ALA A 9 -43.68 -6.04 30.14
C ALA A 9 -42.37 -6.82 30.00
N VAL A 10 -42.34 -8.09 29.51
CA VAL A 10 -41.15 -8.92 29.46
C VAL A 10 -40.68 -9.25 28.04
N TRP A 11 -41.28 -8.76 27.00
CA TRP A 11 -40.95 -9.17 25.62
C TRP A 11 -40.22 -8.13 24.75
N ILE A 12 -39.63 -7.06 25.30
CA ILE A 12 -38.91 -6.05 24.51
C ILE A 12 -37.37 -6.05 24.72
N ALA A 13 -36.83 -6.95 25.51
CA ALA A 13 -35.38 -6.94 25.84
C ALA A 13 -34.53 -7.98 25.10
N LEU A 14 -34.96 -8.57 23.98
CA LEU A 14 -34.26 -9.69 23.34
C LEU A 14 -34.04 -9.52 21.82
N LEU A 15 -33.84 -8.30 21.32
CA LEU A 15 -33.62 -8.05 19.88
C LEU A 15 -32.41 -7.17 19.61
N PHE A 16 -31.39 -7.22 20.47
CA PHE A 16 -30.14 -6.47 20.28
C PHE A 16 -28.88 -7.36 20.30
N VAL A 17 -29.00 -8.58 19.83
CA VAL A 17 -27.82 -9.48 19.69
C VAL A 17 -27.70 -9.86 18.23
N GLY A 18 -26.70 -9.36 17.55
CA GLY A 18 -26.25 -10.00 16.32
C GLY A 18 -25.95 -9.14 15.11
N MET A 19 -25.50 -7.90 15.27
CA MET A 19 -24.84 -7.21 14.17
C MET A 19 -23.32 -7.34 14.38
N SER A 20 -22.83 -8.58 14.23
CA SER A 20 -21.40 -8.83 14.08
C SER A 20 -20.99 -8.15 12.77
N LEU A 21 -20.34 -6.97 12.87
CA LEU A 21 -19.60 -6.41 11.77
C LEU A 21 -18.47 -7.40 11.45
N THR A 22 -18.70 -8.28 10.49
CA THR A 22 -17.62 -9.01 9.84
C THR A 22 -16.84 -7.97 9.04
N ALA A 23 -15.81 -7.39 9.66
CA ALA A 23 -14.80 -6.64 8.93
C ALA A 23 -14.24 -7.57 7.84
N PRO A 24 -14.21 -7.14 6.56
CA PRO A 24 -13.56 -7.94 5.54
C PRO A 24 -12.11 -8.20 5.98
N PRO A 25 -11.55 -9.40 5.71
CA PRO A 25 -10.16 -9.66 6.01
C PRO A 25 -9.34 -8.57 5.30
N ALA A 26 -8.59 -7.80 6.06
CA ALA A 26 -7.60 -6.90 5.50
C ALA A 26 -6.62 -7.77 4.73
N GLU A 27 -6.69 -7.77 3.41
CA GLU A 27 -5.67 -8.42 2.58
C GLU A 27 -4.33 -7.84 2.99
N ALA A 28 -3.46 -8.69 3.53
CA ALA A 28 -2.13 -8.31 3.92
C ALA A 28 -1.35 -7.98 2.65
N ARG A 29 -1.19 -6.69 2.35
CA ARG A 29 -0.39 -6.19 1.23
C ARG A 29 0.95 -5.72 1.75
N SER A 30 2.03 -6.09 1.08
CA SER A 30 3.32 -5.46 1.32
C SER A 30 3.35 -4.07 0.71
N VAL A 31 3.76 -3.10 1.50
CA VAL A 31 3.88 -1.70 1.06
C VAL A 31 5.29 -1.21 1.31
N GLY A 32 5.89 -0.62 0.28
CA GLY A 32 7.18 0.06 0.36
C GLY A 32 7.13 1.43 -0.32
N THR A 33 8.18 2.19 -0.15
CA THR A 33 8.35 3.48 -0.82
C THR A 33 9.68 3.50 -1.55
N VAL A 34 9.66 3.96 -2.80
CA VAL A 34 10.87 4.12 -3.61
C VAL A 34 11.07 5.60 -3.92
N PRO A 35 12.28 6.13 -3.73
CA PRO A 35 12.58 7.56 -3.85
C PRO A 35 12.80 8.00 -5.30
N TYR A 36 11.88 7.59 -6.18
CA TYR A 36 11.85 7.92 -7.59
C TYR A 36 10.44 8.35 -8.00
N PRO A 37 10.30 9.29 -8.96
CA PRO A 37 9.00 9.67 -9.48
C PRO A 37 8.34 8.52 -10.24
N ILE A 38 7.03 8.50 -10.27
CA ILE A 38 6.26 7.42 -10.91
C ILE A 38 6.61 7.25 -12.41
N ALA A 39 6.99 8.33 -13.08
CA ALA A 39 7.41 8.29 -14.48
C ALA A 39 8.64 7.40 -14.73
N ASP A 40 9.54 7.31 -13.75
CA ASP A 40 10.73 6.44 -13.80
C ASP A 40 10.40 5.03 -13.30
N VAL A 41 9.53 4.95 -12.28
CA VAL A 41 9.16 3.67 -11.65
C VAL A 41 8.31 2.81 -12.57
N TRP A 42 7.36 3.40 -13.29
CA TRP A 42 6.42 2.66 -14.13
C TRP A 42 7.09 1.79 -15.21
N PRO A 43 7.94 2.34 -16.11
CA PRO A 43 8.59 1.52 -17.15
C PRO A 43 9.54 0.48 -16.54
N SER A 44 10.24 0.82 -15.46
CA SER A 44 11.13 -0.10 -14.74
C SER A 44 10.35 -1.24 -14.08
N ALA A 45 9.19 -0.98 -13.48
CA ALA A 45 8.34 -2.00 -12.88
C ALA A 45 7.78 -2.97 -13.93
N VAL A 46 7.29 -2.46 -15.06
CA VAL A 46 6.82 -3.29 -16.18
C VAL A 46 7.94 -4.19 -16.72
N ARG A 47 9.13 -3.62 -16.91
CA ARG A 47 10.29 -4.38 -17.38
C ARG A 47 10.73 -5.42 -16.36
N PHE A 48 10.83 -5.04 -15.08
CA PHE A 48 11.19 -5.92 -13.98
C PHE A 48 10.26 -7.14 -13.89
N LEU A 49 8.95 -6.93 -13.90
CA LEU A 49 7.99 -8.03 -13.86
C LEU A 49 8.14 -8.97 -15.06
N ARG A 50 8.25 -8.43 -16.28
CA ARG A 50 8.31 -9.24 -17.49
C ARG A 50 9.65 -9.95 -17.71
N ILE A 51 10.74 -9.25 -17.47
CA ILE A 51 12.09 -9.73 -17.84
C ILE A 51 12.77 -10.40 -16.62
N ASP A 52 12.83 -9.69 -15.48
CA ASP A 52 13.60 -10.17 -14.34
C ASP A 52 12.85 -11.22 -13.53
N ARG A 53 11.50 -11.19 -13.58
CA ARG A 53 10.62 -12.12 -12.87
C ARG A 53 9.86 -13.11 -13.75
N ASN A 54 9.98 -12.98 -15.06
CA ASN A 54 9.26 -13.81 -16.03
C ASN A 54 7.74 -13.86 -15.77
N CYS A 55 7.18 -12.78 -15.21
CA CYS A 55 5.74 -12.69 -14.98
C CYS A 55 5.00 -12.47 -16.29
N VAL A 56 3.80 -13.04 -16.38
CA VAL A 56 2.87 -12.74 -17.49
C VAL A 56 1.99 -11.58 -17.06
N ILE A 57 2.17 -10.41 -17.68
CA ILE A 57 1.31 -9.25 -17.43
C ILE A 57 -0.04 -9.52 -18.07
N ARG A 58 -1.10 -9.48 -17.26
CA ARG A 58 -2.49 -9.68 -17.69
C ARG A 58 -3.12 -8.35 -18.06
N GLU A 59 -2.91 -7.35 -17.25
CA GLU A 59 -3.47 -6.03 -17.41
C GLU A 59 -2.54 -4.99 -16.81
N LYS A 60 -2.53 -3.79 -17.35
CA LYS A 60 -1.80 -2.66 -16.81
C LYS A 60 -2.51 -1.36 -17.19
N ASP A 61 -2.63 -0.46 -16.25
CA ASP A 61 -3.16 0.88 -16.46
C ASP A 61 -2.24 1.88 -15.76
N GLU A 62 -1.52 2.66 -16.57
CA GLU A 62 -0.57 3.65 -16.07
C GLU A 62 -1.28 4.83 -15.38
N ALA A 63 -2.45 5.23 -15.90
CA ALA A 63 -3.20 6.34 -15.34
C ALA A 63 -3.79 5.97 -13.95
N ALA A 64 -4.25 4.73 -13.80
CA ALA A 64 -4.73 4.20 -12.54
C ALA A 64 -3.60 3.68 -11.63
N GLY A 65 -2.39 3.48 -12.19
CA GLY A 65 -1.20 3.08 -11.44
C GLY A 65 -1.19 1.63 -11.00
N TYR A 66 -1.80 0.71 -11.75
CA TYR A 66 -1.80 -0.72 -11.38
C TYR A 66 -1.32 -1.64 -12.50
N ILE A 67 -0.78 -2.79 -12.11
CA ILE A 67 -0.35 -3.88 -12.98
C ILE A 67 -0.85 -5.19 -12.38
N LEU A 68 -1.64 -5.96 -13.16
CA LEU A 68 -2.07 -7.31 -12.81
C LEU A 68 -1.18 -8.31 -13.56
N PHE A 69 -0.68 -9.30 -12.86
CA PHE A 69 0.25 -10.27 -13.43
C PHE A 69 0.08 -11.66 -12.83
N ASP A 70 0.60 -12.66 -13.54
CA ASP A 70 0.80 -14.00 -13.01
C ASP A 70 2.26 -14.18 -12.67
N TYR A 71 2.52 -14.49 -11.41
CA TYR A 71 3.86 -14.74 -10.85
C TYR A 71 4.19 -16.22 -10.95
N PRO A 72 5.29 -16.63 -11.62
CA PRO A 72 5.69 -18.02 -11.70
C PRO A 72 6.40 -18.47 -10.42
N GLU A 73 5.93 -19.54 -9.80
CA GLU A 73 6.61 -20.24 -8.72
C GLU A 73 6.64 -21.73 -9.02
N GLY A 74 7.83 -22.25 -9.36
CA GLY A 74 7.97 -23.62 -9.85
C GLY A 74 7.17 -23.86 -11.13
N GLN A 75 6.17 -24.74 -11.06
CA GLN A 75 5.28 -25.05 -12.19
C GLN A 75 3.90 -24.34 -12.07
N LYS A 76 3.70 -23.51 -11.07
CA LYS A 76 2.44 -22.82 -10.82
C LYS A 76 2.53 -21.35 -11.16
N LEU A 77 1.39 -20.78 -11.53
CA LEU A 77 1.21 -19.36 -11.74
C LEU A 77 0.27 -18.82 -10.65
N HIS A 78 0.73 -17.80 -9.94
CA HIS A 78 -0.02 -17.14 -8.87
C HIS A 78 -0.44 -15.76 -9.32
N LYS A 79 -1.71 -15.42 -9.11
CA LYS A 79 -2.21 -14.08 -9.41
C LYS A 79 -1.60 -13.06 -8.47
N GLY A 80 -1.14 -11.95 -9.03
CA GLY A 80 -0.58 -10.86 -8.26
C GLY A 80 -0.98 -9.50 -8.81
N SER A 81 -0.84 -8.50 -7.99
CA SER A 81 -1.00 -7.09 -8.37
C SER A 81 0.15 -6.25 -7.82
N LEU A 82 0.50 -5.22 -8.57
CA LEU A 82 1.42 -4.16 -8.17
C LEU A 82 0.70 -2.82 -8.36
N GLU A 83 0.61 -2.04 -7.29
CA GLU A 83 0.07 -0.68 -7.31
C GLU A 83 1.19 0.33 -7.13
N LEU A 84 1.23 1.34 -7.98
CA LEU A 84 2.21 2.42 -7.96
C LEU A 84 1.47 3.73 -7.73
N ILE A 85 1.68 4.36 -6.60
CA ILE A 85 0.95 5.55 -6.18
C ILE A 85 1.94 6.71 -6.03
N ARG A 86 1.71 7.78 -6.79
CA ARG A 86 2.49 9.01 -6.63
C ARG A 86 2.26 9.58 -5.24
N THR A 87 3.33 9.95 -4.56
CA THR A 87 3.30 10.61 -3.26
C THR A 87 4.49 11.56 -3.15
N SER A 88 4.53 12.35 -2.09
CA SER A 88 5.67 13.22 -1.81
C SER A 88 6.26 12.88 -0.45
N ASP A 89 7.57 13.03 -0.31
CA ASP A 89 8.22 12.90 0.98
C ASP A 89 8.09 14.21 1.83
N ALA A 90 8.67 14.19 3.02
CA ALA A 90 8.64 15.35 3.92
C ALA A 90 9.35 16.59 3.37
N ASP A 91 10.22 16.40 2.38
CA ASP A 91 10.97 17.48 1.72
C ASP A 91 10.29 17.93 0.40
N GLY A 92 9.08 17.40 0.10
CA GLY A 92 8.29 17.74 -1.09
C GLY A 92 8.78 17.11 -2.39
N ARG A 93 9.65 16.08 -2.33
CA ARG A 93 10.10 15.36 -3.53
C ARG A 93 9.05 14.36 -3.98
N ASP A 94 8.91 14.24 -5.29
CA ASP A 94 8.09 13.18 -5.88
C ASP A 94 8.73 11.81 -5.63
N ILE A 95 8.01 10.96 -4.94
CA ILE A 95 8.37 9.58 -4.64
C ILE A 95 7.21 8.67 -5.01
N THR A 96 7.45 7.37 -5.10
CA THR A 96 6.40 6.42 -5.43
C THR A 96 6.20 5.43 -4.28
N ARG A 97 4.97 5.31 -3.81
CA ARG A 97 4.57 4.22 -2.93
C ARG A 97 4.21 3.00 -3.80
N VAL A 98 4.78 1.87 -3.45
CA VAL A 98 4.60 0.60 -4.14
C VAL A 98 3.87 -0.35 -3.20
N ALA A 99 2.76 -0.91 -3.64
CA ALA A 99 2.05 -1.96 -2.93
C ALA A 99 2.01 -3.22 -3.80
N ALA A 100 2.48 -4.34 -3.25
CA ALA A 100 2.45 -5.64 -3.90
C ALA A 100 1.50 -6.57 -3.17
N SER A 101 0.73 -7.36 -3.91
CA SER A 101 -0.15 -8.38 -3.37
C SER A 101 -0.01 -9.68 -4.17
N LEU A 102 0.26 -10.77 -3.46
CA LEU A 102 0.34 -12.16 -3.95
C LEU A 102 -0.43 -13.06 -2.98
N PRO A 103 -1.78 -13.06 -3.01
CA PRO A 103 -2.61 -13.67 -1.97
C PRO A 103 -2.33 -15.15 -1.70
N ASP A 104 -1.89 -15.87 -2.73
CA ASP A 104 -1.62 -17.31 -2.65
C ASP A 104 -0.20 -17.63 -2.16
N LEU A 105 0.64 -16.61 -1.94
CA LEU A 105 2.04 -16.78 -1.57
C LEU A 105 2.34 -16.17 -0.19
N PRO A 106 3.41 -16.65 0.48
CA PRO A 106 3.83 -16.05 1.74
C PRO A 106 4.20 -14.56 1.59
N HIS A 107 3.84 -13.74 2.56
CA HIS A 107 4.01 -12.29 2.55
C HIS A 107 5.47 -11.82 2.28
N TYR A 108 6.47 -12.62 2.68
CA TYR A 108 7.86 -12.26 2.39
C TYR A 108 8.20 -12.21 0.89
N ILE A 109 7.44 -12.92 0.04
CA ILE A 109 7.62 -12.88 -1.43
C ILE A 109 7.22 -11.50 -1.97
N GLU A 110 6.15 -10.91 -1.46
CA GLU A 110 5.72 -9.56 -1.81
C GLU A 110 6.78 -8.53 -1.41
N GLN A 111 7.31 -8.64 -0.18
CA GLN A 111 8.38 -7.77 0.30
C GLN A 111 9.64 -7.92 -0.56
N LEU A 112 10.04 -9.15 -0.88
CA LEU A 112 11.16 -9.43 -1.76
C LEU A 112 10.97 -8.82 -3.15
N LEU A 113 9.72 -8.83 -3.67
CA LEU A 113 9.40 -8.22 -4.96
C LEU A 113 9.66 -6.70 -4.93
N ILE A 114 9.22 -6.01 -3.87
CA ILE A 114 9.45 -4.57 -3.67
C ILE A 114 10.95 -4.26 -3.52
N ASP A 115 11.67 -5.04 -2.73
CA ASP A 115 13.11 -4.84 -2.50
C ASP A 115 13.92 -5.02 -3.80
N LYS A 116 13.56 -6.02 -4.60
CA LYS A 116 14.20 -6.27 -5.90
C LYS A 116 13.86 -5.19 -6.93
N LEU A 117 12.62 -4.70 -6.93
CA LEU A 117 12.24 -3.54 -7.76
C LEU A 117 13.04 -2.30 -7.35
N SER A 118 13.19 -2.03 -6.05
CA SER A 118 14.01 -0.93 -5.55
C SER A 118 15.48 -1.04 -5.98
N THR A 119 16.04 -2.26 -5.96
CA THR A 119 17.41 -2.52 -6.45
C THR A 119 17.48 -2.22 -7.95
N ARG A 120 16.52 -2.71 -8.73
CA ARG A 120 16.45 -2.46 -10.17
C ARG A 120 16.37 -0.98 -10.52
N LEU A 121 15.54 -0.22 -9.80
CA LEU A 121 15.43 1.22 -9.98
C LEU A 121 16.77 1.93 -9.75
N ARG A 122 17.53 1.49 -8.76
CA ARG A 122 18.86 2.04 -8.47
C ARG A 122 19.87 1.72 -9.58
N GLU A 123 19.77 0.56 -10.21
CA GLU A 123 20.58 0.18 -11.36
C GLU A 123 20.21 0.99 -12.61
N ASP A 124 18.92 1.21 -12.86
CA ASP A 124 18.42 1.89 -14.05
C ASP A 124 18.58 3.43 -13.97
N HIS A 125 18.38 4.02 -12.78
CA HIS A 125 18.30 5.48 -12.58
C HIS A 125 19.39 6.04 -11.66
N GLY A 126 20.24 5.19 -11.09
CA GLY A 126 21.29 5.59 -10.14
C GLY A 126 20.75 5.85 -8.73
N SER A 127 21.60 6.40 -7.87
CA SER A 127 21.18 6.79 -6.53
C SER A 127 20.22 7.97 -6.57
N PRO A 128 19.15 7.95 -5.75
CA PRO A 128 18.21 9.06 -5.67
C PRO A 128 18.93 10.39 -5.36
N ALA A 129 18.42 11.48 -5.92
CA ALA A 129 18.95 12.81 -5.61
C ALA A 129 18.90 13.07 -4.08
N PRO A 130 19.96 13.68 -3.50
CA PRO A 130 19.94 14.07 -2.09
C PRO A 130 18.78 15.03 -1.82
N PRO A 131 18.21 15.01 -0.60
CA PRO A 131 17.16 15.96 -0.25
C PRO A 131 17.63 17.39 -0.44
N PRO A 132 16.76 18.30 -0.90
CA PRO A 132 17.10 19.72 -0.97
C PRO A 132 17.50 20.23 0.42
N PRO A 133 18.43 21.18 0.52
CA PRO A 133 18.79 21.78 1.81
C PRO A 133 17.53 22.29 2.52
N ARG A 134 17.34 21.86 3.75
CA ARG A 134 16.22 22.37 4.55
C ARG A 134 16.34 23.86 4.66
N LYS A 135 15.30 24.59 4.25
CA LYS A 135 15.21 26.03 4.51
C LYS A 135 15.37 26.24 6.02
N PRO A 136 16.28 27.09 6.49
CA PRO A 136 16.40 27.34 7.94
C PRO A 136 15.02 27.67 8.51
N ALA A 137 14.69 27.03 9.62
CA ALA A 137 13.47 27.39 10.35
C ALA A 137 13.55 28.89 10.66
N PRO A 138 12.45 29.65 10.51
CA PRO A 138 12.45 31.06 10.93
C PRO A 138 12.89 31.08 12.40
N GLU A 139 13.95 31.86 12.68
CA GLU A 139 14.38 32.08 14.04
C GLU A 139 13.20 32.61 14.85
N PRO A 140 12.92 32.04 16.04
CA PRO A 140 11.89 32.61 16.89
C PRO A 140 12.28 34.04 17.18
N ASP A 141 11.43 34.98 16.75
CA ASP A 141 11.56 36.39 17.09
C ASP A 141 11.89 36.51 18.59
N ALA A 142 13.13 36.90 18.89
CA ALA A 142 13.52 37.32 20.23
C ALA A 142 12.70 38.58 20.55
N GLY A 143 11.48 38.34 21.01
CA GLY A 143 10.54 39.37 21.43
C GLY A 143 11.21 40.28 22.45
N THR A 144 11.44 41.47 22.02
CA THR A 144 11.83 42.64 22.76
C THR A 144 11.12 42.70 24.09
N SER A 145 11.89 42.39 25.16
CA SER A 145 11.52 42.78 26.52
C SER A 145 11.60 44.28 26.61
N ARG A 146 10.48 44.92 26.91
CA ARG A 146 10.41 46.29 27.43
C ARG A 146 9.33 46.35 28.51
#